data_a1d4a20ac91b3b50e381f9ce79701702
#
_entry.id   a1d4a20ac91b3b50e381f9ce79701702
#
_cell.length_a   1.000
_cell.length_b   1.000
_cell.length_c   1.000
_cell.angle_alpha   90.00
_cell.angle_beta   90.00
_cell.angle_gamma   90.00
#
_symmetry.space_group_name_H-M   'P 1'
#
loop_
_entity.id
_entity.type
_entity.pdbx_description
1 polymer ?
#
loop_
_entity_poly.entity_id
_entity_poly.type
_entity_poly.pdbx_seq_one_letter_code
_entity_poly.pdbx_strand_id
1 'polypeptide(L)'
;MPAFPLDEAGRIEIAGAGGSALTRQEMVSRTKEWIYDNFEEATIDEDASSGSLRVSGSFLIAEEEQENLNTVMELMAYAVTVVCDDYRYAYSIDDVGAYVVTLVPFAEEETSGTEYEIVDSVYISLPGDYVVLMDDAYRERARLRGELEKMLAEDVSEYGRSRLRRYEQELQQTADWFTATDDYYRLVKENYMACYDHLTGLAETLRAALGAEE
;
A
#
# COMPACT_ATOMS: atom_id res chain seq x y z
N MET A 1 -13.38 -7.29 -0.85
CA MET A 1 -12.33 -6.34 -1.22
C MET A 1 -12.17 -6.40 -2.73
N PRO A 2 -11.86 -5.27 -3.39
CA PRO A 2 -11.47 -5.31 -4.79
C PRO A 2 -10.17 -6.12 -4.94
N ALA A 3 -10.01 -6.76 -6.09
CA ALA A 3 -8.78 -7.49 -6.41
C ALA A 3 -7.95 -6.65 -7.37
N PHE A 4 -6.64 -6.60 -7.15
CA PHE A 4 -5.74 -6.02 -8.14
C PHE A 4 -5.77 -6.83 -9.43
N PRO A 5 -5.79 -6.19 -10.61
CA PRO A 5 -5.51 -6.88 -11.86
C PRO A 5 -4.06 -7.37 -11.86
N LEU A 6 -3.87 -8.61 -12.33
CA LEU A 6 -2.57 -9.25 -12.32
C LEU A 6 -2.15 -9.62 -13.74
N ASP A 7 -0.85 -9.53 -14.02
CA ASP A 7 -0.24 -10.07 -15.24
C ASP A 7 -0.19 -11.62 -15.22
N GLU A 8 0.34 -12.22 -16.28
CA GLU A 8 0.48 -13.67 -16.38
C GLU A 8 1.45 -14.28 -15.33
N ALA A 9 2.33 -13.46 -14.76
CA ALA A 9 3.25 -13.85 -13.69
C ALA A 9 2.67 -13.63 -12.29
N GLY A 10 1.45 -13.13 -12.16
CA GLY A 10 0.78 -12.84 -10.88
C GLY A 10 1.21 -11.54 -10.22
N ARG A 11 1.85 -10.62 -10.95
CA ARG A 11 2.25 -9.29 -10.46
C ARG A 11 1.14 -8.29 -10.79
N ILE A 12 1.03 -7.23 -9.97
CA ILE A 12 0.07 -6.16 -10.25
C ILE A 12 0.43 -5.48 -11.56
N GLU A 13 -0.57 -5.41 -12.47
CA GLU A 13 -0.51 -4.64 -13.70
C GLU A 13 -1.86 -4.00 -13.97
N ILE A 14 -1.92 -2.68 -13.93
CA ILE A 14 -3.10 -1.91 -14.35
C ILE A 14 -2.80 -1.36 -15.73
N ALA A 15 -3.34 -1.99 -16.76
CA ALA A 15 -3.08 -1.61 -18.14
C ALA A 15 -4.37 -1.17 -18.84
N GLY A 16 -4.22 -0.30 -19.82
CA GLY A 16 -5.31 0.15 -20.66
C GLY A 16 -4.81 0.70 -21.99
N ALA A 17 -5.70 0.67 -22.98
CA ALA A 17 -5.47 1.28 -24.27
C ALA A 17 -6.78 1.87 -24.80
N GLY A 18 -6.69 2.89 -25.63
CA GLY A 18 -7.89 3.53 -26.17
C GLY A 18 -7.61 4.47 -27.33
N GLY A 19 -8.71 5.04 -27.86
CA GLY A 19 -8.69 6.15 -28.78
C GLY A 19 -8.66 7.49 -28.03
N SER A 20 -8.18 8.52 -28.73
CA SER A 20 -8.17 9.90 -28.25
C SER A 20 -8.40 10.83 -29.45
N ALA A 21 -9.04 11.96 -29.20
CA ALA A 21 -9.14 13.04 -30.19
C ALA A 21 -7.82 13.83 -30.37
N LEU A 22 -6.82 13.56 -29.51
CA LEU A 22 -5.55 14.28 -29.46
C LEU A 22 -4.53 13.64 -30.43
N THR A 23 -3.67 14.48 -30.98
CA THR A 23 -2.47 14.02 -31.68
C THR A 23 -1.46 13.44 -30.70
N ARG A 24 -0.51 12.65 -31.20
CA ARG A 24 0.60 12.11 -30.39
C ARG A 24 1.32 13.21 -29.60
N GLN A 25 1.63 14.34 -30.23
CA GLN A 25 2.36 15.43 -29.58
C GLN A 25 1.55 16.05 -28.42
N GLU A 26 0.25 16.23 -28.62
CA GLU A 26 -0.65 16.75 -27.56
C GLU A 26 -0.76 15.76 -26.40
N MET A 27 -0.90 14.44 -26.68
CA MET A 27 -0.92 13.42 -25.64
C MET A 27 0.39 13.36 -24.85
N VAL A 28 1.54 13.40 -25.52
CA VAL A 28 2.87 13.46 -24.85
C VAL A 28 2.97 14.69 -23.97
N SER A 29 2.53 15.86 -24.43
CA SER A 29 2.56 17.10 -23.61
C SER A 29 1.68 16.96 -22.39
N ARG A 30 0.45 16.50 -22.53
CA ARG A 30 -0.50 16.31 -21.41
C ARG A 30 -0.05 15.23 -20.43
N THR A 31 0.58 14.16 -20.95
CA THR A 31 1.18 13.13 -20.07
C THR A 31 2.29 13.71 -19.21
N LYS A 32 3.15 14.56 -19.77
CA LYS A 32 4.21 15.23 -18.99
C LYS A 32 3.62 16.16 -17.94
N GLU A 33 2.61 16.95 -18.29
CA GLU A 33 1.90 17.81 -17.31
C GLU A 33 1.29 16.94 -16.19
N TRP A 34 0.60 15.85 -16.55
CA TRP A 34 0.04 14.93 -15.58
C TRP A 34 1.12 14.30 -14.68
N ILE A 35 2.28 13.92 -15.24
CA ILE A 35 3.40 13.40 -14.45
C ILE A 35 3.87 14.45 -13.41
N TYR A 36 4.10 15.69 -13.83
CA TYR A 36 4.54 16.74 -12.92
C TYR A 36 3.51 17.11 -11.86
N ASP A 37 2.22 16.91 -12.13
CA ASP A 37 1.16 17.15 -11.17
C ASP A 37 1.00 16.01 -10.13
N ASN A 38 1.45 14.79 -10.46
CA ASN A 38 1.23 13.60 -9.63
C ASN A 38 2.50 13.00 -9.01
N PHE A 39 3.69 13.44 -9.44
CA PHE A 39 4.97 12.91 -8.98
C PHE A 39 5.89 14.04 -8.52
N GLU A 40 6.28 14.00 -7.25
CA GLU A 40 7.35 14.87 -6.74
C GLU A 40 8.70 14.41 -7.33
N GLU A 41 9.53 15.38 -7.78
CA GLU A 41 10.87 15.11 -8.33
C GLU A 41 10.91 14.06 -9.46
N ALA A 42 9.90 14.08 -10.35
CA ALA A 42 9.77 13.12 -11.42
C ALA A 42 10.96 13.14 -12.39
N THR A 43 11.60 11.97 -12.57
CA THR A 43 12.52 11.73 -13.68
C THR A 43 11.78 10.95 -14.76
N ILE A 44 11.61 11.57 -15.93
CA ILE A 44 10.91 10.96 -17.06
C ILE A 44 11.94 10.34 -17.99
N ASP A 45 11.83 9.02 -18.21
CA ASP A 45 12.53 8.33 -19.29
C ASP A 45 11.66 8.40 -20.56
N GLU A 46 12.14 9.15 -21.55
CA GLU A 46 11.40 9.44 -22.78
C GLU A 46 12.08 8.80 -23.99
N ASP A 47 11.36 7.94 -24.69
CA ASP A 47 11.72 7.55 -26.06
C ASP A 47 10.88 8.31 -27.08
N ALA A 48 11.44 9.40 -27.58
CA ALA A 48 10.79 10.25 -28.58
C ALA A 48 10.46 9.50 -29.90
N SER A 49 11.15 8.40 -30.22
CA SER A 49 10.93 7.63 -31.46
C SER A 49 9.63 6.81 -31.35
N SER A 50 9.36 6.20 -30.22
CA SER A 50 8.13 5.42 -29.97
C SER A 50 7.01 6.24 -29.37
N GLY A 51 7.28 7.45 -28.83
CA GLY A 51 6.33 8.23 -28.04
C GLY A 51 6.07 7.63 -26.66
N SER A 52 7.02 6.88 -26.14
CA SER A 52 6.95 6.26 -24.83
C SER A 52 7.51 7.18 -23.77
N LEU A 53 6.79 7.27 -22.65
CA LEU A 53 7.18 7.97 -21.44
C LEU A 53 7.10 6.98 -20.28
N ARG A 54 8.17 6.87 -19.47
CA ARG A 54 8.17 6.07 -18.26
C ARG A 54 8.57 6.93 -17.08
N VAL A 55 7.86 6.78 -15.95
CA VAL A 55 8.17 7.42 -14.69
C VAL A 55 8.02 6.40 -13.56
N SER A 56 8.89 6.47 -12.57
CA SER A 56 8.76 5.72 -11.33
C SER A 56 8.30 6.64 -10.22
N GLY A 57 7.45 6.13 -9.34
CA GLY A 57 6.91 6.85 -8.21
C GLY A 57 6.83 6.00 -6.96
N SER A 58 6.55 6.67 -5.87
CA SER A 58 6.25 6.02 -4.60
C SER A 58 5.03 6.65 -3.95
N PHE A 59 4.36 5.87 -3.11
CA PHE A 59 3.21 6.29 -2.32
C PHE A 59 3.43 5.88 -0.88
N LEU A 60 3.33 6.84 0.04
CA LEU A 60 3.42 6.59 1.47
C LEU A 60 2.13 5.89 1.94
N ILE A 61 2.25 4.64 2.40
CA ILE A 61 1.13 3.84 2.90
C ILE A 61 0.91 4.16 4.38
N ALA A 62 1.99 4.10 5.17
CA ALA A 62 1.95 4.35 6.59
C ALA A 62 3.30 4.91 7.08
N GLU A 63 3.24 5.68 8.18
CA GLU A 63 4.40 6.21 8.86
C GLU A 63 4.17 6.10 10.38
N GLU A 64 5.18 5.61 11.10
CA GLU A 64 5.15 5.46 12.54
C GLU A 64 6.46 5.94 13.16
N GLU A 65 6.37 6.92 14.04
CA GLU A 65 7.50 7.33 14.88
C GLU A 65 7.66 6.38 16.07
N GLN A 66 8.85 5.85 16.26
CA GLN A 66 9.18 4.98 17.38
C GLN A 66 9.75 5.76 18.57
N GLU A 67 9.69 5.18 19.78
CA GLU A 67 10.20 5.81 21.02
C GLU A 67 11.68 6.23 20.96
N ASN A 68 12.48 5.60 20.09
CA ASN A 68 13.91 5.91 19.88
C ASN A 68 14.16 6.97 18.79
N LEU A 69 13.14 7.72 18.38
CA LEU A 69 13.15 8.70 17.29
C LEU A 69 13.37 8.12 15.89
N ASN A 70 13.40 6.80 15.73
CA ASN A 70 13.39 6.20 14.41
C ASN A 70 11.99 6.32 13.80
N THR A 71 11.94 6.51 12.49
CA THR A 71 10.69 6.50 11.73
C THR A 71 10.61 5.24 10.90
N VAL A 72 9.54 4.49 11.02
CA VAL A 72 9.24 3.36 10.14
C VAL A 72 8.21 3.81 9.13
N MET A 73 8.56 3.69 7.85
CA MET A 73 7.69 4.05 6.74
C MET A 73 7.36 2.81 5.92
N GLU A 74 6.11 2.65 5.55
CA GLU A 74 5.66 1.69 4.57
C GLU A 74 5.37 2.43 3.27
N LEU A 75 6.11 2.10 2.21
CA LEU A 75 6.06 2.76 0.91
C LEU A 75 5.67 1.75 -0.16
N MET A 76 4.75 2.13 -1.05
CA MET A 76 4.52 1.41 -2.30
C MET A 76 5.29 2.09 -3.43
N ALA A 77 6.18 1.35 -4.09
CA ALA A 77 6.85 1.79 -5.31
C ALA A 77 6.11 1.22 -6.53
N TYR A 78 6.08 1.97 -7.61
CA TYR A 78 5.45 1.57 -8.87
C TYR A 78 6.07 2.33 -10.05
N ALA A 79 5.82 1.86 -11.27
CA ALA A 79 6.18 2.57 -12.48
C ALA A 79 4.95 2.78 -13.36
N VAL A 80 4.90 3.91 -14.04
CA VAL A 80 3.88 4.23 -15.05
C VAL A 80 4.56 4.36 -16.40
N THR A 81 4.09 3.59 -17.36
CA THR A 81 4.52 3.67 -18.76
C THR A 81 3.34 4.11 -19.62
N VAL A 82 3.55 5.11 -20.46
CA VAL A 82 2.55 5.59 -21.43
C VAL A 82 3.16 5.57 -22.81
N VAL A 83 2.43 5.02 -23.77
CA VAL A 83 2.80 5.02 -25.19
C VAL A 83 1.74 5.79 -25.95
N CYS A 84 2.16 6.88 -26.59
CA CYS A 84 1.29 7.73 -27.40
C CYS A 84 1.57 7.52 -28.90
N ASP A 85 0.52 7.27 -29.66
CA ASP A 85 0.52 7.28 -31.11
C ASP A 85 -0.58 8.24 -31.60
N ASP A 86 -0.64 8.59 -32.88
CA ASP A 86 -1.67 9.49 -33.38
C ASP A 86 -3.07 8.91 -33.12
N TYR A 87 -3.85 9.64 -32.31
CA TYR A 87 -5.22 9.31 -31.92
C TYR A 87 -5.38 8.01 -31.12
N ARG A 88 -4.28 7.45 -30.57
CA ARG A 88 -4.28 6.23 -29.78
C ARG A 88 -3.28 6.32 -28.65
N TYR A 89 -3.60 5.64 -27.56
CA TYR A 89 -2.68 5.49 -26.43
C TYR A 89 -2.75 4.08 -25.86
N ALA A 90 -1.68 3.69 -25.18
CA ALA A 90 -1.65 2.59 -24.24
C ALA A 90 -0.90 3.03 -22.98
N TYR A 91 -1.27 2.48 -21.85
CA TYR A 91 -0.54 2.69 -20.59
C TYR A 91 -0.48 1.42 -19.78
N SER A 92 0.53 1.32 -18.92
CA SER A 92 0.62 0.35 -17.84
C SER A 92 1.09 1.03 -16.56
N ILE A 93 0.58 0.55 -15.42
CA ILE A 93 1.12 0.79 -14.09
C ILE A 93 1.60 -0.56 -13.61
N ASP A 94 2.90 -0.73 -13.47
CA ASP A 94 3.59 -1.98 -13.22
C ASP A 94 4.74 -1.80 -12.22
N ASP A 95 5.57 -2.83 -12.04
CA ASP A 95 6.67 -2.86 -11.07
C ASP A 95 6.23 -2.49 -9.64
N VAL A 96 5.00 -2.87 -9.29
CA VAL A 96 4.38 -2.55 -8.00
C VAL A 96 4.97 -3.43 -6.91
N GLY A 97 5.52 -2.80 -5.88
CA GLY A 97 6.04 -3.47 -4.69
C GLY A 97 5.92 -2.59 -3.47
N ALA A 98 5.78 -3.18 -2.29
CA ALA A 98 5.80 -2.44 -1.03
C ALA A 98 7.14 -2.65 -0.31
N TYR A 99 7.57 -1.63 0.42
CA TYR A 99 8.81 -1.62 1.19
C TYR A 99 8.52 -1.04 2.57
N VAL A 100 8.97 -1.74 3.60
CA VAL A 100 9.07 -1.17 4.95
C VAL A 100 10.49 -0.67 5.12
N VAL A 101 10.64 0.63 5.36
CA VAL A 101 11.93 1.32 5.51
C VAL A 101 12.04 1.85 6.91
N THR A 102 13.18 1.63 7.56
CA THR A 102 13.49 2.24 8.84
C THR A 102 14.46 3.40 8.63
N LEU A 103 14.03 4.58 9.03
CA LEU A 103 14.81 5.81 8.98
C LEU A 103 15.33 6.14 10.36
N VAL A 104 16.63 6.49 10.46
CA VAL A 104 17.26 6.99 11.69
C VAL A 104 17.64 8.45 11.48
N PRO A 105 17.27 9.35 12.39
CA PRO A 105 17.68 10.73 12.28
C PRO A 105 19.21 10.86 12.38
N PHE A 106 19.77 11.50 11.39
CA PHE A 106 21.20 11.82 11.36
C PHE A 106 21.38 13.30 11.73
N ALA A 107 22.07 13.56 12.84
CA ALA A 107 22.36 14.91 13.27
C ALA A 107 23.70 15.38 12.69
N GLU A 108 23.69 16.11 11.59
CA GLU A 108 24.83 16.99 11.28
C GLU A 108 24.70 18.30 12.07
N GLU A 109 25.78 18.67 12.76
CA GLU A 109 25.79 19.74 13.78
C GLU A 109 25.48 21.16 13.28
N GLU A 110 25.21 21.40 11.98
CA GLU A 110 25.12 22.79 11.44
C GLU A 110 23.98 23.04 10.44
N THR A 111 23.10 22.10 10.13
CA THR A 111 21.99 22.33 9.18
C THR A 111 20.62 22.37 9.86
N SER A 112 19.75 23.27 9.42
CA SER A 112 18.43 23.54 10.01
C SER A 112 17.36 22.48 9.63
N GLY A 113 17.75 21.26 9.29
CA GLY A 113 16.87 20.15 8.95
C GLY A 113 17.37 18.85 9.57
N THR A 114 16.43 17.97 9.94
CA THR A 114 16.77 16.61 10.34
C THR A 114 16.95 15.79 9.07
N GLU A 115 18.19 15.35 8.81
CA GLU A 115 18.46 14.38 7.74
C GLU A 115 18.22 12.96 8.29
N TYR A 116 17.75 12.06 7.44
CA TYR A 116 17.47 10.68 7.80
C TYR A 116 18.31 9.73 6.95
N GLU A 117 18.81 8.67 7.57
CA GLU A 117 19.51 7.58 6.89
C GLU A 117 18.62 6.34 6.89
N ILE A 118 18.52 5.66 5.74
CA ILE A 118 17.84 4.35 5.64
C ILE A 118 18.79 3.31 6.21
N VAL A 119 18.41 2.71 7.36
CA VAL A 119 19.22 1.67 8.02
C VAL A 119 18.72 0.26 7.74
N ASP A 120 17.46 0.11 7.35
CA ASP A 120 16.85 -1.17 6.97
C ASP A 120 15.77 -0.98 5.91
N SER A 121 15.60 -1.98 5.05
CA SER A 121 14.55 -2.01 4.03
C SER A 121 14.11 -3.44 3.78
N VAL A 122 12.83 -3.73 4.02
CA VAL A 122 12.21 -5.04 3.81
C VAL A 122 11.18 -4.94 2.68
N TYR A 123 11.34 -5.78 1.65
CA TYR A 123 10.38 -5.89 0.57
C TYR A 123 9.17 -6.74 0.98
N ILE A 124 7.97 -6.25 0.70
CA ILE A 124 6.71 -6.96 0.87
C ILE A 124 6.05 -7.09 -0.51
N SER A 125 5.75 -8.33 -0.91
CA SER A 125 5.10 -8.58 -2.19
C SER A 125 3.64 -8.14 -2.17
N LEU A 126 3.24 -7.25 -3.08
CA LEU A 126 1.84 -6.92 -3.36
C LEU A 126 1.36 -7.72 -4.58
N PRO A 127 0.14 -8.30 -4.56
CA PRO A 127 -0.82 -8.36 -3.46
C PRO A 127 -0.62 -9.59 -2.55
N GLY A 128 0.30 -10.50 -2.91
CA GLY A 128 0.41 -11.84 -2.32
C GLY A 128 0.57 -11.84 -0.80
N ASP A 129 1.59 -11.14 -0.31
CA ASP A 129 1.89 -11.12 1.14
C ASP A 129 0.79 -10.41 1.94
N TYR A 130 0.20 -9.33 1.40
CA TYR A 130 -0.93 -8.66 2.05
C TYR A 130 -2.16 -9.56 2.18
N VAL A 131 -2.47 -10.35 1.15
CA VAL A 131 -3.58 -11.32 1.21
C VAL A 131 -3.32 -12.39 2.25
N VAL A 132 -2.08 -12.91 2.34
CA VAL A 132 -1.68 -13.87 3.36
C VAL A 132 -1.78 -13.27 4.76
N LEU A 133 -1.24 -12.07 4.96
CA LEU A 133 -1.31 -11.38 6.27
C LEU A 133 -2.76 -11.14 6.71
N MET A 134 -3.63 -10.73 5.78
CA MET A 134 -5.06 -10.54 6.08
C MET A 134 -5.76 -11.85 6.42
N ASP A 135 -5.49 -12.93 5.67
CA ASP A 135 -6.09 -14.23 5.91
C ASP A 135 -5.67 -14.81 7.26
N ASP A 136 -4.39 -14.67 7.61
CA ASP A 136 -3.85 -15.14 8.89
C ASP A 136 -4.42 -14.32 10.06
N ALA A 137 -4.46 -13.00 9.95
CA ALA A 137 -5.09 -12.14 10.94
C ALA A 137 -6.60 -12.42 11.08
N TYR A 138 -7.31 -12.67 9.98
CA TYR A 138 -8.73 -13.03 10.01
C TYR A 138 -8.98 -14.36 10.72
N ARG A 139 -8.16 -15.39 10.43
CA ARG A 139 -8.27 -16.71 11.09
C ARG A 139 -7.98 -16.64 12.56
N GLU A 140 -6.91 -15.92 12.94
CA GLU A 140 -6.54 -15.74 14.36
C GLU A 140 -7.61 -14.95 15.11
N ARG A 141 -8.13 -13.88 14.54
CA ARG A 141 -9.25 -13.11 15.08
C ARG A 141 -10.48 -14.00 15.31
N ALA A 142 -10.83 -14.85 14.35
CA ALA A 142 -11.96 -15.76 14.47
C ALA A 142 -11.74 -16.80 15.57
N ARG A 143 -10.53 -17.32 15.71
CA ARG A 143 -10.12 -18.26 16.78
C ARG A 143 -10.26 -17.60 18.16
N LEU A 144 -9.65 -16.43 18.35
CA LEU A 144 -9.69 -15.69 19.61
C LEU A 144 -11.10 -15.29 20.02
N ARG A 145 -11.93 -14.88 19.05
CA ARG A 145 -13.35 -14.61 19.28
C ARG A 145 -14.08 -15.85 19.81
N GLY A 146 -13.86 -17.00 19.18
CA GLY A 146 -14.49 -18.25 19.64
C GLY A 146 -14.00 -18.70 21.03
N GLU A 147 -12.76 -18.41 21.40
CA GLU A 147 -12.23 -18.64 22.74
C GLU A 147 -12.89 -17.71 23.77
N LEU A 148 -12.98 -16.41 23.47
CA LEU A 148 -13.67 -15.44 24.34
C LEU A 148 -15.13 -15.82 24.56
N GLU A 149 -15.86 -16.19 23.51
CA GLU A 149 -17.26 -16.62 23.61
C GLU A 149 -17.41 -17.84 24.53
N LYS A 150 -16.49 -18.83 24.47
CA LYS A 150 -16.50 -19.99 25.35
C LYS A 150 -16.19 -19.61 26.80
N MET A 151 -15.17 -18.77 27.02
CA MET A 151 -14.80 -18.31 28.35
C MET A 151 -15.96 -17.53 29.00
N LEU A 152 -16.58 -16.62 28.25
CA LEU A 152 -17.71 -15.83 28.78
C LEU A 152 -18.95 -16.67 29.06
N ALA A 153 -19.12 -17.82 28.42
CA ALA A 153 -20.21 -18.75 28.67
C ALA A 153 -19.93 -19.74 29.83
N GLU A 154 -18.71 -19.75 30.37
CA GLU A 154 -18.32 -20.67 31.44
C GLU A 154 -18.97 -20.30 32.78
N ASP A 155 -19.56 -21.27 33.44
CA ASP A 155 -20.11 -21.07 34.82
C ASP A 155 -18.97 -21.10 35.85
N VAL A 156 -18.65 -19.92 36.36
CA VAL A 156 -17.58 -19.71 37.36
C VAL A 156 -18.10 -19.66 38.79
N SER A 157 -19.40 -19.92 39.03
CA SER A 157 -20.04 -19.79 40.33
C SER A 157 -19.40 -20.67 41.42
N GLU A 158 -18.84 -21.81 41.02
CA GLU A 158 -18.19 -22.77 41.94
C GLU A 158 -16.67 -22.58 42.05
N TYR A 159 -16.09 -21.54 41.42
CA TYR A 159 -14.65 -21.33 41.42
C TYR A 159 -14.17 -20.78 42.79
N GLY A 160 -13.15 -21.44 43.36
CA GLY A 160 -12.40 -20.87 44.48
C GLY A 160 -11.61 -19.61 44.03
N ARG A 161 -11.29 -18.72 45.00
CA ARG A 161 -10.65 -17.41 44.74
C ARG A 161 -9.40 -17.48 43.84
N SER A 162 -8.55 -18.50 43.99
CA SER A 162 -7.33 -18.64 43.20
C SER A 162 -7.63 -19.02 41.73
N ARG A 163 -8.64 -19.90 41.52
CA ARG A 163 -9.08 -20.30 40.17
C ARG A 163 -9.77 -19.15 39.46
N LEU A 164 -10.61 -18.41 40.19
CA LEU A 164 -11.30 -17.24 39.66
C LEU A 164 -10.31 -16.17 39.17
N ARG A 165 -9.28 -15.84 39.98
CA ARG A 165 -8.24 -14.88 39.60
C ARG A 165 -7.49 -15.32 38.35
N ARG A 166 -7.12 -16.61 38.20
CA ARG A 166 -6.46 -17.14 37.02
C ARG A 166 -7.37 -17.01 35.80
N TYR A 167 -8.62 -17.38 35.93
CA TYR A 167 -9.61 -17.25 34.86
C TYR A 167 -9.78 -15.81 34.43
N GLU A 168 -9.90 -14.85 35.35
CA GLU A 168 -9.99 -13.42 35.04
C GLU A 168 -8.74 -12.92 34.30
N GLN A 169 -7.55 -13.38 34.68
CA GLN A 169 -6.30 -13.03 33.99
C GLN A 169 -6.25 -13.62 32.56
N GLU A 170 -6.62 -14.88 32.38
CA GLU A 170 -6.67 -15.54 31.08
C GLU A 170 -7.72 -14.86 30.15
N LEU A 171 -8.87 -14.50 30.69
CA LEU A 171 -9.91 -13.78 29.96
C LEU A 171 -9.41 -12.42 29.50
N GLN A 172 -8.79 -11.64 30.39
CA GLN A 172 -8.23 -10.33 30.04
C GLN A 172 -7.14 -10.46 28.96
N GLN A 173 -6.22 -11.40 29.13
CA GLN A 173 -5.15 -11.63 28.15
C GLN A 173 -5.70 -12.01 26.76
N THR A 174 -6.72 -12.88 26.73
CA THR A 174 -7.36 -13.28 25.46
C THR A 174 -8.09 -12.10 24.82
N ALA A 175 -8.73 -11.25 25.62
CA ALA A 175 -9.39 -10.04 25.16
C ALA A 175 -8.41 -9.02 24.59
N ASP A 176 -7.26 -8.82 25.23
CA ASP A 176 -6.19 -7.94 24.76
C ASP A 176 -5.62 -8.44 23.43
N TRP A 177 -5.38 -9.75 23.30
CA TRP A 177 -4.93 -10.35 22.04
C TRP A 177 -5.95 -10.24 20.91
N PHE A 178 -7.24 -10.43 21.24
CA PHE A 178 -8.29 -10.24 20.23
C PHE A 178 -8.30 -8.79 19.75
N THR A 179 -8.20 -7.82 20.64
CA THR A 179 -8.17 -6.40 20.27
C THR A 179 -6.98 -6.07 19.38
N ALA A 180 -5.77 -6.50 19.78
CA ALA A 180 -4.56 -6.27 18.99
C ALA A 180 -4.64 -6.94 17.59
N THR A 181 -5.20 -8.15 17.52
CA THR A 181 -5.37 -8.87 16.24
C THR A 181 -6.43 -8.20 15.35
N ASP A 182 -7.52 -7.67 15.95
CA ASP A 182 -8.56 -6.94 15.22
C ASP A 182 -8.03 -5.60 14.68
N ASP A 183 -7.22 -4.89 15.46
CA ASP A 183 -6.57 -3.65 15.05
C ASP A 183 -5.57 -3.91 13.92
N TYR A 184 -4.74 -4.96 14.03
CA TYR A 184 -3.82 -5.36 12.98
C TYR A 184 -4.53 -5.75 11.68
N TYR A 185 -5.61 -6.55 11.77
CA TYR A 185 -6.41 -6.89 10.58
C TYR A 185 -6.98 -5.66 9.89
N ARG A 186 -7.48 -4.68 10.67
CA ARG A 186 -7.99 -3.43 10.12
C ARG A 186 -6.90 -2.62 9.43
N LEU A 187 -5.74 -2.47 10.07
CA LEU A 187 -4.60 -1.76 9.52
C LEU A 187 -4.14 -2.36 8.17
N VAL A 188 -3.90 -3.67 8.11
CA VAL A 188 -3.47 -4.34 6.87
C VAL A 188 -4.51 -4.17 5.76
N LYS A 189 -5.81 -4.24 6.11
CA LYS A 189 -6.89 -4.01 5.15
C LYS A 189 -6.93 -2.57 4.64
N GLU A 190 -6.76 -1.59 5.52
CA GLU A 190 -6.74 -0.16 5.19
C GLU A 190 -5.56 0.15 4.27
N ASN A 191 -4.37 -0.37 4.58
CA ASN A 191 -3.17 -0.23 3.76
C ASN A 191 -3.37 -0.82 2.35
N TYR A 192 -3.96 -2.03 2.27
CA TYR A 192 -4.29 -2.65 0.98
C TYR A 192 -5.24 -1.77 0.16
N MET A 193 -6.29 -1.23 0.80
CA MET A 193 -7.26 -0.36 0.13
C MET A 193 -6.61 0.95 -0.32
N ALA A 194 -5.75 1.56 0.50
CA ALA A 194 -5.04 2.77 0.14
C ALA A 194 -4.17 2.56 -1.12
N CYS A 195 -3.44 1.45 -1.22
CA CYS A 195 -2.68 1.08 -2.41
C CYS A 195 -3.58 0.91 -3.63
N TYR A 196 -4.70 0.20 -3.47
CA TYR A 196 -5.65 -0.03 -4.55
C TYR A 196 -6.25 1.28 -5.08
N ASP A 197 -6.73 2.12 -4.18
CA ASP A 197 -7.37 3.39 -4.51
C ASP A 197 -6.36 4.36 -5.16
N HIS A 198 -5.11 4.39 -4.68
CA HIS A 198 -4.05 5.19 -5.27
C HIS A 198 -3.77 4.79 -6.73
N LEU A 199 -3.49 3.50 -6.98
CA LEU A 199 -3.14 3.02 -8.32
C LEU A 199 -4.31 3.14 -9.31
N THR A 200 -5.54 2.86 -8.87
CA THR A 200 -6.72 3.03 -9.72
C THR A 200 -7.02 4.49 -10.01
N GLY A 201 -6.85 5.37 -9.01
CA GLY A 201 -6.98 6.81 -9.18
C GLY A 201 -5.96 7.39 -10.16
N LEU A 202 -4.71 6.93 -10.12
CA LEU A 202 -3.69 7.29 -11.11
C LEU A 202 -4.12 6.88 -12.53
N ALA A 203 -4.62 5.65 -12.71
CA ALA A 203 -5.08 5.17 -14.01
C ALA A 203 -6.27 5.99 -14.55
N GLU A 204 -7.21 6.38 -13.68
CA GLU A 204 -8.37 7.20 -14.04
C GLU A 204 -7.95 8.61 -14.46
N THR A 205 -7.12 9.28 -13.67
CA THR A 205 -6.64 10.64 -13.97
C THR A 205 -5.76 10.68 -15.22
N LEU A 206 -4.93 9.64 -15.43
CA LEU A 206 -4.12 9.50 -16.65
C LEU A 206 -5.00 9.34 -17.90
N ARG A 207 -6.03 8.50 -17.85
CA ARG A 207 -6.97 8.35 -18.98
C ARG A 207 -7.66 9.67 -19.32
N ALA A 208 -8.05 10.43 -18.30
CA ALA A 208 -8.65 11.76 -18.49
C ALA A 208 -7.64 12.73 -19.17
N ALA A 209 -6.37 12.73 -18.75
CA ALA A 209 -5.32 13.55 -19.36
C ALA A 209 -5.06 13.17 -20.83
N LEU A 210 -5.14 11.87 -21.16
CA LEU A 210 -4.99 11.35 -22.53
C LEU A 210 -6.19 11.63 -23.42
N GLY A 211 -7.26 12.25 -22.91
CA GLY A 211 -8.47 12.56 -23.67
C GLY A 211 -9.21 11.30 -24.12
N ALA A 212 -9.29 10.29 -23.25
CA ALA A 212 -10.07 9.08 -23.48
C ALA A 212 -11.52 9.43 -23.89
N GLU A 213 -11.97 8.91 -25.01
CA GLU A 213 -13.39 8.97 -25.39
C GLU A 213 -14.14 7.92 -24.54
N GLU A 214 -15.25 8.33 -23.92
CA GLU A 214 -16.15 7.44 -23.15
C GLU A 214 -16.89 6.45 -24.05
#